data_d10f98f8af8ec4f8cf0fea54e27616cd
#
_entry.id   d10f98f8af8ec4f8cf0fea54e27616cd
#
_cell.length_a   1.000
_cell.length_b   1.000
_cell.length_c   1.000
_cell.angle_alpha   90.00
_cell.angle_beta   90.00
_cell.angle_gamma   90.00
#
_symmetry.space_group_name_H-M   'P 1'
#
loop_
_entity.id
_entity.type
_entity.pdbx_description
1 polymer ?
#
loop_
_entity_poly.entity_id
_entity_poly.type
_entity_poly.pdbx_seq_one_letter_code
_entity_poly.pdbx_strand_id
1 'polypeptide(L)'
;MSYTVEEIANGLGLPFEGAGDIKISGVAEPAEADVDHIALAMKPDFLADLGNSKARVAMVAAGTDWQSFGLQAVLLASRPRFALSGLSAALDQGAEYPTGISQLADIHPEAEIDGDVSIGPFSVVARGARIGSGSVLGPQVYVGCGTVIGPDALIHAGVRIAHNVTIGARFVAQIGAAIGGDGFSFVTPEPSGVEVARQTLGKVGSDHEQVWARIHSLGGVTIGDDVEIGANSSIDRGTVRDT
;
A
#
# COMPACT_ATOMS: atom_id res chain seq x y z
N MET A 1 11.16 -5.20 18.20
CA MET A 1 12.38 -4.34 18.20
C MET A 1 12.15 -3.22 19.19
N SER A 2 13.20 -2.68 19.84
CA SER A 2 13.06 -1.51 20.69
C SER A 2 14.20 -0.55 20.40
N TYR A 3 13.91 0.73 20.35
CA TYR A 3 14.87 1.80 20.08
C TYR A 3 14.88 2.75 21.28
N THR A 4 15.98 3.48 21.49
CA THR A 4 16.01 4.58 22.46
C THR A 4 15.37 5.83 21.87
N VAL A 5 14.95 6.76 22.72
CA VAL A 5 14.42 8.07 22.29
C VAL A 5 15.43 8.79 21.40
N GLU A 6 16.70 8.76 21.78
CA GLU A 6 17.80 9.39 21.02
C GLU A 6 17.98 8.75 19.64
N GLU A 7 17.94 7.41 19.54
CA GLU A 7 18.00 6.69 18.26
C GLU A 7 16.84 7.07 17.35
N ILE A 8 15.62 7.12 17.89
CA ILE A 8 14.43 7.55 17.13
C ILE A 8 14.56 9.02 16.70
N ALA A 9 14.94 9.91 17.59
CA ALA A 9 15.13 11.33 17.30
C ALA A 9 16.13 11.55 16.18
N ASN A 10 17.29 10.90 16.27
CA ASN A 10 18.36 10.98 15.27
C ASN A 10 17.91 10.39 13.91
N GLY A 11 17.26 9.23 13.92
CA GLY A 11 16.76 8.58 12.70
C GLY A 11 15.69 9.39 11.97
N LEU A 12 14.89 10.14 12.72
CA LEU A 12 13.83 11.00 12.17
C LEU A 12 14.28 12.46 11.91
N GLY A 13 15.49 12.83 12.34
CA GLY A 13 15.95 14.22 12.28
C GLY A 13 15.11 15.18 13.14
N LEU A 14 14.56 14.68 14.26
CA LEU A 14 13.74 15.47 15.18
C LEU A 14 14.55 15.94 16.40
N PRO A 15 14.34 17.17 16.86
CA PRO A 15 14.82 17.57 18.18
C PRO A 15 14.11 16.76 19.27
N PHE A 16 14.85 16.44 20.35
CA PHE A 16 14.26 15.87 21.56
C PHE A 16 14.79 16.58 22.81
N GLU A 17 14.05 16.46 23.89
CA GLU A 17 14.45 16.97 25.21
C GLU A 17 14.18 15.88 26.25
N GLY A 18 14.99 15.87 27.32
CA GLY A 18 14.87 14.91 28.42
C GLY A 18 15.77 13.68 28.27
N ALA A 19 15.35 12.55 28.84
CA ALA A 19 16.12 11.31 28.91
C ALA A 19 16.13 10.57 27.55
N GLY A 20 17.26 10.59 26.87
CA GLY A 20 17.43 9.97 25.53
C GLY A 20 17.58 8.46 25.55
N ASP A 21 17.90 7.85 26.69
CA ASP A 21 18.19 6.43 26.88
C ASP A 21 16.93 5.55 27.12
N ILE A 22 15.76 6.16 27.24
CA ILE A 22 14.51 5.44 27.45
C ILE A 22 14.22 4.56 26.22
N LYS A 23 13.97 3.30 26.47
CA LYS A 23 13.63 2.33 25.42
C LYS A 23 12.14 2.41 25.08
N ILE A 24 11.87 2.42 23.79
CA ILE A 24 10.55 2.52 23.16
C ILE A 24 10.31 1.26 22.34
N SER A 25 9.16 0.65 22.53
CA SER A 25 8.69 -0.53 21.79
C SER A 25 7.52 -0.24 20.83
N GLY A 26 6.84 0.90 21.02
CA GLY A 26 5.66 1.25 20.24
C GLY A 26 5.23 2.69 20.37
N VAL A 27 4.11 2.99 19.74
CA VAL A 27 3.42 4.29 19.79
C VAL A 27 1.94 4.07 20.07
N ALA A 28 1.32 4.99 20.77
CA ALA A 28 -0.12 4.95 21.03
C ALA A 28 -0.69 6.35 21.23
N GLU A 29 -2.02 6.48 21.24
CA GLU A 29 -2.69 7.67 21.73
C GLU A 29 -2.44 7.78 23.25
N PRO A 30 -2.39 9.00 23.83
CA PRO A 30 -2.01 9.20 25.22
C PRO A 30 -2.80 8.37 26.23
N ALA A 31 -4.11 8.17 26.00
CA ALA A 31 -4.98 7.40 26.88
C ALA A 31 -4.63 5.90 26.92
N GLU A 32 -4.05 5.37 25.85
CA GLU A 32 -3.74 3.95 25.65
C GLU A 32 -2.23 3.66 25.76
N ALA A 33 -1.41 4.69 25.91
CA ALA A 33 0.03 4.54 25.89
C ALA A 33 0.55 3.96 27.22
N ASP A 34 1.38 2.92 27.14
CA ASP A 34 2.11 2.34 28.26
C ASP A 34 3.49 2.97 28.44
N VAL A 35 4.22 2.55 29.47
CA VAL A 35 5.51 3.13 29.91
C VAL A 35 6.64 3.08 28.88
N ASP A 36 6.56 2.19 27.92
CA ASP A 36 7.51 2.01 26.82
C ASP A 36 6.97 2.45 25.46
N HIS A 37 5.84 3.16 25.43
CA HIS A 37 5.29 3.79 24.24
C HIS A 37 5.61 5.28 24.16
N ILE A 38 5.69 5.82 22.94
CA ILE A 38 5.61 7.24 22.68
C ILE A 38 4.13 7.62 22.58
N ALA A 39 3.65 8.47 23.48
CA ALA A 39 2.32 9.04 23.40
C ALA A 39 2.25 10.09 22.28
N LEU A 40 1.33 9.93 21.33
CA LEU A 40 1.17 10.85 20.19
C LEU A 40 0.25 12.03 20.57
N ALA A 41 0.81 13.12 21.10
CA ALA A 41 0.08 14.27 21.60
C ALA A 41 0.37 15.56 20.80
N MET A 42 0.29 15.45 19.48
CA MET A 42 0.61 16.55 18.56
C MET A 42 -0.57 17.51 18.28
N LYS A 43 -1.74 17.24 18.84
CA LYS A 43 -2.93 18.09 18.75
C LYS A 43 -3.42 18.47 20.15
N PRO A 44 -4.09 19.64 20.33
CA PRO A 44 -4.57 20.08 21.64
C PRO A 44 -5.43 19.07 22.38
N ASP A 45 -6.32 18.36 21.68
CA ASP A 45 -7.21 17.37 22.28
C ASP A 45 -6.42 16.22 22.94
N PHE A 46 -5.38 15.73 22.29
CA PHE A 46 -4.51 14.68 22.84
C PHE A 46 -3.55 15.19 23.93
N LEU A 47 -3.22 16.49 23.96
CA LEU A 47 -2.42 17.05 25.05
C LEU A 47 -3.15 16.96 26.40
N ALA A 48 -4.46 17.15 26.41
CA ALA A 48 -5.25 17.06 27.64
C ALA A 48 -5.19 15.66 28.28
N ASP A 49 -5.04 14.61 27.47
CA ASP A 49 -5.01 13.22 27.93
C ASP A 49 -3.64 12.80 28.46
N LEU A 50 -2.57 13.56 28.19
CA LEU A 50 -1.23 13.25 28.68
C LEU A 50 -1.12 13.21 30.20
N GLY A 51 -1.88 14.04 30.92
CA GLY A 51 -1.88 14.08 32.38
C GLY A 51 -2.33 12.77 33.04
N ASN A 52 -3.06 11.93 32.32
CA ASN A 52 -3.54 10.62 32.78
C ASN A 52 -2.84 9.45 32.07
N SER A 53 -1.91 9.73 31.18
CA SER A 53 -1.15 8.72 30.44
C SER A 53 -0.11 8.03 31.33
N LYS A 54 0.16 6.77 31.07
CA LYS A 54 1.30 6.04 31.69
C LYS A 54 2.61 6.28 30.92
N ALA A 55 2.55 6.88 29.75
CA ALA A 55 3.72 7.11 28.92
C ALA A 55 4.75 8.01 29.60
N ARG A 56 6.01 7.63 29.52
CA ARG A 56 7.14 8.45 29.97
C ARG A 56 7.65 9.40 28.89
N VAL A 57 7.29 9.10 27.64
CA VAL A 57 7.76 9.82 26.45
C VAL A 57 6.56 10.21 25.59
N ALA A 58 6.57 11.41 25.04
CA ALA A 58 5.56 11.83 24.09
C ALA A 58 6.18 12.47 22.83
N MET A 59 5.46 12.42 21.72
CA MET A 59 5.70 13.30 20.59
C MET A 59 4.71 14.45 20.64
N VAL A 60 5.21 15.66 20.72
CA VAL A 60 4.41 16.90 20.87
C VAL A 60 4.78 17.92 19.80
N ALA A 61 3.95 18.92 19.60
CA ALA A 61 4.29 20.06 18.76
C ALA A 61 5.46 20.85 19.36
N ALA A 62 6.30 21.45 18.52
CA ALA A 62 7.37 22.31 18.99
C ALA A 62 6.79 23.50 19.81
N GLY A 63 7.42 23.80 20.95
CA GLY A 63 7.00 24.85 21.86
C GLY A 63 5.96 24.45 22.90
N THR A 64 5.59 23.18 22.99
CA THR A 64 4.71 22.66 24.05
C THR A 64 5.44 22.67 25.41
N ASP A 65 4.79 23.15 26.47
CA ASP A 65 5.25 23.02 27.87
C ASP A 65 4.99 21.57 28.33
N TRP A 66 5.93 20.68 27.99
CA TRP A 66 5.80 19.25 28.23
C TRP A 66 6.12 18.84 29.67
N GLN A 67 6.90 19.63 30.39
CA GLN A 67 7.30 19.35 31.78
C GLN A 67 6.08 19.26 32.70
N SER A 68 5.04 20.04 32.41
CA SER A 68 3.80 20.07 33.21
C SER A 68 3.04 18.72 33.19
N PHE A 69 3.33 17.84 32.24
CA PHE A 69 2.68 16.53 32.13
C PHE A 69 3.42 15.37 32.83
N GLY A 70 4.55 15.66 33.51
CA GLY A 70 5.31 14.63 34.20
C GLY A 70 6.09 13.65 33.30
N LEU A 71 6.28 14.01 32.04
CA LEU A 71 7.05 13.23 31.06
C LEU A 71 8.54 13.25 31.40
N GLN A 72 9.27 12.22 30.98
CA GLN A 72 10.71 12.10 31.15
C GLN A 72 11.49 12.55 29.90
N ALA A 73 10.86 12.44 28.72
CA ALA A 73 11.41 12.94 27.46
C ALA A 73 10.30 13.27 26.46
N VAL A 74 10.65 14.10 25.48
CA VAL A 74 9.75 14.43 24.36
C VAL A 74 10.51 14.49 23.03
N LEU A 75 9.82 14.10 21.96
CA LEU A 75 10.17 14.38 20.58
C LEU A 75 9.40 15.60 20.11
N LEU A 76 10.09 16.60 19.57
CA LEU A 76 9.50 17.88 19.18
C LEU A 76 9.23 17.91 17.67
N ALA A 77 7.98 17.82 17.28
CA ALA A 77 7.58 17.76 15.88
C ALA A 77 7.12 19.15 15.37
N SER A 78 7.92 19.76 14.52
CA SER A 78 7.52 20.99 13.79
C SER A 78 6.48 20.73 12.72
N ARG A 79 6.48 19.53 12.12
CA ARG A 79 5.50 19.02 11.16
C ARG A 79 4.93 17.68 11.63
N PRO A 80 3.87 17.68 12.46
CA PRO A 80 3.39 16.47 13.14
C PRO A 80 3.12 15.27 12.25
N ARG A 81 2.39 15.46 11.13
CA ARG A 81 2.07 14.34 10.23
C ARG A 81 3.31 13.78 9.52
N PHE A 82 4.27 14.63 9.20
CA PHE A 82 5.53 14.19 8.60
C PHE A 82 6.39 13.41 9.61
N ALA A 83 6.48 13.89 10.86
CA ALA A 83 7.15 13.17 11.92
C ALA A 83 6.51 11.80 12.20
N LEU A 84 5.17 11.75 12.18
CA LEU A 84 4.43 10.49 12.34
C LEU A 84 4.71 9.50 11.20
N SER A 85 4.85 9.96 9.96
CA SER A 85 5.16 9.04 8.85
C SER A 85 6.51 8.35 9.02
N GLY A 86 7.53 9.08 9.47
CA GLY A 86 8.84 8.49 9.76
C GLY A 86 8.80 7.57 10.99
N LEU A 87 8.10 7.97 12.05
CA LEU A 87 7.98 7.16 13.26
C LEU A 87 7.23 5.85 13.00
N SER A 88 6.11 5.91 12.26
CA SER A 88 5.37 4.72 11.89
C SER A 88 6.20 3.79 10.99
N ALA A 89 6.96 4.33 10.04
CA ALA A 89 7.85 3.53 9.20
C ALA A 89 8.97 2.84 10.01
N ALA A 90 9.53 3.52 11.03
CA ALA A 90 10.57 2.95 11.89
C ALA A 90 10.07 1.83 12.80
N LEU A 91 8.78 1.83 13.14
CA LEU A 91 8.16 0.86 14.04
C LEU A 91 7.29 -0.18 13.31
N ASP A 92 7.08 0.00 12.00
CA ASP A 92 6.36 -0.96 11.18
C ASP A 92 7.18 -2.25 11.07
N GLN A 93 6.60 -3.35 11.53
CA GLN A 93 7.21 -4.67 11.39
C GLN A 93 6.94 -5.30 10.02
N GLY A 94 6.13 -4.64 9.20
CA GLY A 94 5.72 -5.12 7.90
C GLY A 94 4.91 -6.41 7.94
N ALA A 95 4.59 -6.93 6.77
CA ALA A 95 4.07 -8.29 6.66
C ALA A 95 5.26 -9.25 6.76
N GLU A 96 5.23 -10.18 7.72
CA GLU A 96 6.27 -11.20 7.91
C GLU A 96 6.22 -12.24 6.77
N TYR A 97 6.62 -11.82 5.55
CA TYR A 97 6.75 -12.73 4.43
C TYR A 97 8.08 -13.49 4.50
N PRO A 98 8.08 -14.82 4.33
CA PRO A 98 9.31 -15.60 4.29
C PRO A 98 10.23 -15.12 3.14
N THR A 99 11.52 -15.08 3.40
CA THR A 99 12.52 -14.80 2.37
C THR A 99 12.71 -15.98 1.42
N GLY A 100 13.00 -15.67 0.16
CA GLY A 100 13.22 -16.66 -0.89
C GLY A 100 11.92 -17.19 -1.51
N ILE A 101 12.07 -18.19 -2.39
CA ILE A 101 10.96 -18.74 -3.17
C ILE A 101 10.36 -19.95 -2.42
N SER A 102 9.07 -19.89 -2.13
CA SER A 102 8.35 -21.02 -1.52
C SER A 102 8.32 -22.23 -2.44
N GLN A 103 8.52 -23.42 -1.88
CA GLN A 103 8.36 -24.69 -2.63
C GLN A 103 6.92 -24.95 -3.08
N LEU A 104 5.95 -24.21 -2.52
CA LEU A 104 4.54 -24.28 -2.90
C LEU A 104 4.16 -23.21 -3.94
N ALA A 105 5.11 -22.43 -4.43
CA ALA A 105 4.88 -21.51 -5.54
C ALA A 105 5.01 -22.26 -6.88
N ASP A 106 4.16 -21.92 -7.84
CA ASP A 106 4.21 -22.44 -9.21
C ASP A 106 4.84 -21.39 -10.13
N ILE A 107 6.08 -21.66 -10.55
CA ILE A 107 6.85 -20.75 -11.38
C ILE A 107 7.14 -21.39 -12.72
N HIS A 108 6.66 -20.76 -13.79
CA HIS A 108 6.90 -21.25 -15.13
C HIS A 108 8.41 -21.24 -15.47
N PRO A 109 8.94 -22.29 -16.11
CA PRO A 109 10.38 -22.38 -16.43
C PRO A 109 10.95 -21.23 -17.28
N GLU A 110 10.10 -20.57 -18.07
CA GLU A 110 10.46 -19.40 -18.88
C GLU A 110 10.22 -18.06 -18.15
N ALA A 111 9.89 -18.07 -16.86
CA ALA A 111 9.85 -16.84 -16.07
C ALA A 111 11.28 -16.43 -15.65
N GLU A 112 11.55 -15.14 -15.66
CA GLU A 112 12.84 -14.57 -15.25
C GLU A 112 12.67 -13.95 -13.86
N ILE A 113 13.31 -14.53 -12.86
CA ILE A 113 13.23 -14.10 -11.46
C ILE A 113 14.63 -13.74 -10.98
N ASP A 114 14.83 -12.52 -10.53
CA ASP A 114 16.11 -12.09 -9.96
C ASP A 114 16.43 -12.82 -8.64
N GLY A 115 17.72 -12.94 -8.31
CA GLY A 115 18.20 -13.88 -7.28
C GLY A 115 17.79 -13.57 -5.83
N ASP A 116 17.37 -12.37 -5.53
CA ASP A 116 16.96 -11.90 -4.19
C ASP A 116 15.45 -11.64 -4.06
N VAL A 117 14.65 -12.14 -5.01
CA VAL A 117 13.19 -12.08 -4.97
C VAL A 117 12.63 -13.09 -3.97
N SER A 118 11.60 -12.67 -3.23
CA SER A 118 10.84 -13.54 -2.34
C SER A 118 9.44 -13.79 -2.90
N ILE A 119 9.00 -15.05 -2.91
CA ILE A 119 7.69 -15.46 -3.43
C ILE A 119 7.01 -16.39 -2.44
N GLY A 120 5.87 -15.95 -1.92
CA GLY A 120 5.06 -16.69 -0.95
C GLY A 120 4.36 -17.92 -1.52
N PRO A 121 3.82 -18.79 -0.66
CA PRO A 121 3.17 -20.04 -1.05
C PRO A 121 1.92 -19.79 -1.90
N PHE A 122 1.64 -20.76 -2.80
CA PHE A 122 0.49 -20.77 -3.71
C PHE A 122 0.45 -19.57 -4.67
N SER A 123 1.56 -18.86 -4.83
CA SER A 123 1.71 -17.84 -5.86
C SER A 123 2.04 -18.50 -7.19
N VAL A 124 1.54 -17.90 -8.27
CA VAL A 124 1.75 -18.37 -9.65
C VAL A 124 2.44 -17.28 -10.45
N VAL A 125 3.57 -17.63 -11.06
CA VAL A 125 4.30 -16.76 -11.99
C VAL A 125 4.29 -17.39 -13.36
N ALA A 126 3.57 -16.79 -14.30
CA ALA A 126 3.31 -17.36 -15.62
C ALA A 126 4.49 -17.16 -16.61
N ARG A 127 4.35 -17.78 -17.77
CA ARG A 127 5.36 -17.79 -18.83
C ARG A 127 5.83 -16.38 -19.23
N GLY A 128 7.14 -16.19 -19.29
CA GLY A 128 7.77 -14.94 -19.74
C GLY A 128 7.55 -13.75 -18.81
N ALA A 129 7.00 -13.97 -17.61
CA ALA A 129 6.94 -12.93 -16.59
C ALA A 129 8.35 -12.63 -16.07
N ARG A 130 8.62 -11.37 -15.73
CA ARG A 130 9.90 -10.91 -15.19
C ARG A 130 9.67 -10.21 -13.87
N ILE A 131 10.47 -10.56 -12.87
CA ILE A 131 10.37 -9.96 -11.53
C ILE A 131 11.74 -9.44 -11.12
N GLY A 132 11.84 -8.13 -10.95
CA GLY A 132 13.08 -7.43 -10.60
C GLY A 132 13.50 -7.64 -9.16
N SER A 133 14.79 -7.41 -8.91
CA SER A 133 15.50 -7.62 -7.65
C SER A 133 14.82 -6.95 -6.46
N GLY A 134 14.99 -7.50 -5.25
CA GLY A 134 14.42 -6.97 -4.02
C GLY A 134 12.90 -7.09 -3.89
N SER A 135 12.21 -7.60 -4.91
CA SER A 135 10.76 -7.69 -4.89
C SER A 135 10.25 -8.81 -3.98
N VAL A 136 9.12 -8.54 -3.32
CA VAL A 136 8.46 -9.46 -2.42
C VAL A 136 7.02 -9.68 -2.87
N LEU A 137 6.69 -10.93 -3.18
CA LEU A 137 5.34 -11.38 -3.49
C LEU A 137 4.80 -12.19 -2.31
N GLY A 138 3.73 -11.71 -1.70
CA GLY A 138 3.01 -12.42 -0.65
C GLY A 138 2.38 -13.72 -1.14
N PRO A 139 1.68 -14.46 -0.28
CA PRO A 139 1.01 -15.69 -0.68
C PRO A 139 -0.14 -15.44 -1.66
N GLN A 140 -0.39 -16.44 -2.52
CA GLN A 140 -1.51 -16.44 -3.47
C GLN A 140 -1.50 -15.28 -4.48
N VAL A 141 -0.34 -14.74 -4.81
CA VAL A 141 -0.18 -13.72 -5.86
C VAL A 141 -0.20 -14.41 -7.23
N TYR A 142 -0.89 -13.83 -8.19
CA TYR A 142 -0.85 -14.25 -9.58
C TYR A 142 -0.17 -13.20 -10.45
N VAL A 143 0.86 -13.60 -11.19
CA VAL A 143 1.55 -12.78 -12.18
C VAL A 143 1.38 -13.41 -13.56
N GLY A 144 0.66 -12.74 -14.45
CA GLY A 144 0.28 -13.22 -15.77
C GLY A 144 1.43 -13.21 -16.77
N CYS A 145 1.19 -13.90 -17.92
CA CYS A 145 2.19 -14.07 -18.98
C CYS A 145 2.73 -12.73 -19.50
N GLY A 146 4.06 -12.63 -19.67
CA GLY A 146 4.72 -11.46 -20.24
C GLY A 146 4.66 -10.21 -19.39
N THR A 147 4.21 -10.30 -18.15
CA THR A 147 4.18 -9.18 -17.21
C THR A 147 5.58 -8.88 -16.70
N VAL A 148 5.91 -7.60 -16.62
CA VAL A 148 7.20 -7.09 -16.11
C VAL A 148 6.97 -6.30 -14.84
N ILE A 149 7.65 -6.69 -13.76
CA ILE A 149 7.64 -6.02 -12.47
C ILE A 149 9.05 -5.51 -12.18
N GLY A 150 9.19 -4.22 -11.97
CA GLY A 150 10.44 -3.56 -11.62
C GLY A 150 10.97 -3.97 -10.25
N PRO A 151 12.17 -3.51 -9.88
CA PRO A 151 12.79 -3.84 -8.61
C PRO A 151 12.06 -3.25 -7.40
N ASP A 152 12.30 -3.86 -6.23
CA ASP A 152 11.80 -3.41 -4.93
C ASP A 152 10.27 -3.34 -4.83
N ALA A 153 9.54 -4.18 -5.57
CA ALA A 153 8.09 -4.23 -5.47
C ALA A 153 7.63 -5.00 -4.23
N LEU A 154 6.61 -4.49 -3.54
CA LEU A 154 5.91 -5.17 -2.46
C LEU A 154 4.48 -5.49 -2.89
N ILE A 155 4.23 -6.76 -3.17
CA ILE A 155 2.94 -7.24 -3.66
C ILE A 155 2.31 -8.12 -2.61
N HIS A 156 1.28 -7.59 -1.93
CA HIS A 156 0.64 -8.28 -0.83
C HIS A 156 -0.22 -9.48 -1.27
N ALA A 157 -0.67 -10.23 -0.27
CA ALA A 157 -1.41 -11.47 -0.47
C ALA A 157 -2.63 -11.30 -1.39
N GLY A 158 -2.83 -12.28 -2.26
CA GLY A 158 -4.03 -12.34 -3.09
C GLY A 158 -4.11 -11.34 -4.25
N VAL A 159 -3.07 -10.56 -4.51
CA VAL A 159 -3.02 -9.64 -5.66
C VAL A 159 -3.03 -10.43 -6.98
N ARG A 160 -3.74 -9.93 -7.97
CA ARG A 160 -3.85 -10.50 -9.31
C ARG A 160 -3.34 -9.51 -10.35
N ILE A 161 -2.26 -9.85 -11.02
CA ILE A 161 -1.70 -9.06 -12.13
C ILE A 161 -1.89 -9.88 -13.40
N ALA A 162 -2.68 -9.36 -14.32
CA ALA A 162 -2.97 -10.04 -15.59
C ALA A 162 -1.75 -10.05 -16.53
N HIS A 163 -1.93 -10.56 -17.73
CA HIS A 163 -0.88 -10.66 -18.74
C HIS A 163 -0.53 -9.28 -19.35
N ASN A 164 0.73 -9.11 -19.79
CA ASN A 164 1.22 -7.92 -20.49
C ASN A 164 0.99 -6.64 -19.68
N VAL A 165 1.26 -6.68 -18.39
CA VAL A 165 1.31 -5.51 -17.51
C VAL A 165 2.76 -5.11 -17.31
N THR A 166 3.06 -3.82 -17.37
CA THR A 166 4.40 -3.27 -17.08
C THR A 166 4.33 -2.40 -15.83
N ILE A 167 5.17 -2.70 -14.85
CA ILE A 167 5.21 -2.02 -13.55
C ILE A 167 6.64 -1.56 -13.29
N GLY A 168 6.79 -0.30 -12.89
CA GLY A 168 8.07 0.30 -12.51
C GLY A 168 8.59 -0.15 -11.14
N ALA A 169 9.61 0.53 -10.64
CA ALA A 169 10.27 0.23 -9.38
C ALA A 169 9.46 0.67 -8.14
N ARG A 170 9.69 0.03 -6.99
CA ARG A 170 9.12 0.38 -5.67
C ARG A 170 7.59 0.42 -5.67
N PHE A 171 7.01 -0.46 -6.45
CA PHE A 171 5.56 -0.61 -6.55
C PHE A 171 5.00 -1.31 -5.33
N VAL A 172 3.88 -0.82 -4.80
CA VAL A 172 3.15 -1.47 -3.72
C VAL A 172 1.73 -1.80 -4.18
N ALA A 173 1.35 -3.07 -4.07
CA ALA A 173 -0.04 -3.49 -4.25
C ALA A 173 -0.60 -4.06 -2.95
N GLN A 174 -1.62 -3.43 -2.43
CA GLN A 174 -2.29 -3.87 -1.21
C GLN A 174 -3.16 -5.11 -1.47
N ILE A 175 -3.53 -5.81 -0.40
CA ILE A 175 -4.23 -7.10 -0.42
C ILE A 175 -5.41 -7.10 -1.41
N GLY A 176 -5.44 -8.11 -2.28
CA GLY A 176 -6.55 -8.37 -3.19
C GLY A 176 -6.70 -7.42 -4.38
N ALA A 177 -5.77 -6.49 -4.61
CA ALA A 177 -5.81 -5.63 -5.79
C ALA A 177 -5.76 -6.44 -7.09
N ALA A 178 -6.48 -5.99 -8.12
CA ALA A 178 -6.55 -6.61 -9.44
C ALA A 178 -6.08 -5.64 -10.52
N ILE A 179 -5.07 -6.03 -11.31
CA ILE A 179 -4.42 -5.16 -12.29
C ILE A 179 -4.46 -5.84 -13.67
N GLY A 180 -4.94 -5.13 -14.66
CA GLY A 180 -4.96 -5.55 -16.05
C GLY A 180 -6.14 -6.47 -16.40
N GLY A 181 -7.21 -6.47 -15.60
CA GLY A 181 -8.46 -7.10 -15.99
C GLY A 181 -9.12 -6.40 -17.19
N ASP A 182 -9.98 -7.10 -17.90
CA ASP A 182 -10.76 -6.50 -18.99
C ASP A 182 -11.75 -5.48 -18.45
N GLY A 183 -11.81 -4.32 -19.06
CA GLY A 183 -12.84 -3.31 -18.79
C GLY A 183 -14.23 -3.80 -19.17
N PHE A 184 -15.23 -3.22 -18.53
CA PHE A 184 -16.64 -3.51 -18.83
C PHE A 184 -17.11 -2.66 -20.01
N SER A 185 -17.00 -3.18 -21.23
CA SER A 185 -17.35 -2.48 -22.46
C SER A 185 -18.21 -3.34 -23.39
N PHE A 186 -19.43 -2.90 -23.62
CA PHE A 186 -20.37 -3.56 -24.51
C PHE A 186 -21.10 -2.55 -25.39
N VAL A 187 -21.47 -3.00 -26.59
CA VAL A 187 -22.17 -2.19 -27.59
C VAL A 187 -23.26 -3.05 -28.24
N THR A 188 -24.27 -2.42 -28.78
CA THR A 188 -25.32 -3.06 -29.59
C THR A 188 -25.13 -2.67 -31.04
N PRO A 189 -25.53 -3.54 -32.03
CA PRO A 189 -25.47 -3.21 -33.47
C PRO A 189 -26.28 -1.97 -33.83
N GLU A 190 -27.37 -1.73 -33.12
CA GLU A 190 -28.22 -0.53 -33.26
C GLU A 190 -28.22 0.26 -31.93
N PRO A 191 -28.59 1.57 -31.96
CA PRO A 191 -28.60 2.37 -30.73
C PRO A 191 -29.39 1.69 -29.62
N SER A 192 -28.73 1.47 -28.49
CA SER A 192 -29.35 0.83 -27.31
C SER A 192 -30.42 1.71 -26.69
N GLY A 193 -31.36 1.10 -25.96
CA GLY A 193 -32.37 1.85 -25.21
C GLY A 193 -31.76 2.89 -24.25
N VAL A 194 -30.56 2.66 -23.73
CA VAL A 194 -29.83 3.61 -22.89
C VAL A 194 -29.32 4.79 -23.71
N GLU A 195 -28.79 4.55 -24.92
CA GLU A 195 -28.33 5.61 -25.81
C GLU A 195 -29.52 6.47 -26.28
N VAL A 196 -30.62 5.84 -26.65
CA VAL A 196 -31.86 6.52 -27.02
C VAL A 196 -32.42 7.34 -25.85
N ALA A 197 -32.44 6.78 -24.65
CA ALA A 197 -32.91 7.49 -23.45
C ALA A 197 -32.03 8.71 -23.11
N ARG A 198 -30.70 8.62 -23.27
CA ARG A 198 -29.80 9.76 -23.09
C ARG A 198 -30.05 10.89 -24.13
N GLN A 199 -30.33 10.53 -25.37
CA GLN A 199 -30.59 11.49 -26.44
C GLN A 199 -32.00 12.12 -26.34
N THR A 200 -32.97 11.40 -25.82
CA THR A 200 -34.39 11.81 -25.80
C THR A 200 -34.88 12.24 -24.41
N LEU A 201 -33.97 12.46 -23.44
CA LEU A 201 -34.29 12.82 -22.06
C LEU A 201 -35.28 11.84 -21.39
N GLY A 202 -35.04 10.54 -21.57
CA GLY A 202 -35.77 9.47 -20.89
C GLY A 202 -36.93 8.85 -21.69
N LYS A 203 -37.17 9.22 -22.94
CA LYS A 203 -38.16 8.53 -23.79
C LYS A 203 -37.51 7.27 -24.36
N VAL A 204 -37.91 6.11 -23.85
CA VAL A 204 -37.49 4.81 -24.39
C VAL A 204 -38.63 4.31 -25.32
N GLY A 205 -38.25 3.89 -26.54
CA GLY A 205 -39.19 3.21 -27.46
C GLY A 205 -39.50 1.80 -26.99
N SER A 206 -40.40 1.10 -27.71
CA SER A 206 -40.79 -0.27 -27.40
C SER A 206 -39.59 -1.22 -27.32
N ASP A 207 -39.67 -2.16 -26.36
CA ASP A 207 -38.66 -3.20 -26.11
C ASP A 207 -38.30 -3.96 -27.40
N HIS A 208 -37.07 -3.72 -27.89
CA HIS A 208 -36.43 -4.59 -28.86
C HIS A 208 -35.44 -5.47 -28.10
N GLU A 209 -35.43 -6.75 -28.40
CA GLU A 209 -34.40 -7.66 -27.91
C GLU A 209 -33.06 -7.17 -28.38
N GLN A 210 -32.17 -6.80 -27.43
CA GLN A 210 -30.85 -6.22 -27.74
C GLN A 210 -29.80 -7.28 -27.61
N VAL A 211 -29.05 -7.52 -28.68
CA VAL A 211 -27.87 -8.39 -28.67
C VAL A 211 -26.64 -7.54 -28.33
N TRP A 212 -26.04 -7.84 -27.17
CA TRP A 212 -24.84 -7.17 -26.70
C TRP A 212 -23.58 -7.81 -27.28
N ALA A 213 -22.75 -7.02 -27.93
CA ALA A 213 -21.42 -7.40 -28.37
C ALA A 213 -20.36 -6.81 -27.44
N ARG A 214 -19.45 -7.65 -26.95
CA ARG A 214 -18.33 -7.20 -26.11
C ARG A 214 -17.26 -6.53 -26.95
N ILE A 215 -16.79 -5.37 -26.52
CA ILE A 215 -15.55 -4.76 -27.01
C ILE A 215 -14.43 -5.32 -26.16
N HIS A 216 -13.51 -6.07 -26.77
CA HIS A 216 -12.37 -6.67 -26.08
C HIS A 216 -11.27 -5.62 -25.79
N SER A 217 -10.61 -5.77 -24.65
CA SER A 217 -9.48 -4.93 -24.26
C SER A 217 -8.19 -5.53 -24.81
N LEU A 218 -7.60 -4.88 -25.81
CA LEU A 218 -6.38 -5.33 -26.50
C LEU A 218 -5.11 -4.67 -25.98
N GLY A 219 -5.24 -3.54 -25.26
CA GLY A 219 -4.13 -2.86 -24.59
C GLY A 219 -3.68 -3.59 -23.32
N GLY A 220 -2.63 -3.09 -22.72
CA GLY A 220 -2.12 -3.51 -21.40
C GLY A 220 -2.42 -2.52 -20.30
N VAL A 221 -1.58 -2.54 -19.28
CA VAL A 221 -1.46 -1.53 -18.23
C VAL A 221 -0.01 -1.17 -18.04
N THR A 222 0.31 0.12 -17.98
CA THR A 222 1.65 0.60 -17.69
C THR A 222 1.64 1.46 -16.43
N ILE A 223 2.35 1.03 -15.40
CA ILE A 223 2.47 1.70 -14.09
C ILE A 223 3.91 2.19 -13.92
N GLY A 224 4.09 3.45 -13.53
CA GLY A 224 5.40 4.03 -13.25
C GLY A 224 6.00 3.58 -11.92
N ASP A 225 7.11 4.23 -11.55
CA ASP A 225 7.77 4.02 -10.27
C ASP A 225 6.99 4.65 -9.11
N ASP A 226 7.22 4.15 -7.87
CA ASP A 226 6.69 4.72 -6.63
C ASP A 226 5.15 4.80 -6.57
N VAL A 227 4.45 3.86 -7.20
CA VAL A 227 2.99 3.80 -7.20
C VAL A 227 2.49 2.82 -6.15
N GLU A 228 1.49 3.21 -5.39
CA GLU A 228 0.78 2.33 -4.47
C GLU A 228 -0.69 2.16 -4.89
N ILE A 229 -1.17 0.91 -4.91
CA ILE A 229 -2.55 0.53 -5.21
C ILE A 229 -3.23 0.02 -3.95
N GLY A 230 -4.34 0.65 -3.58
CA GLY A 230 -5.10 0.29 -2.37
C GLY A 230 -5.73 -1.10 -2.44
N ALA A 231 -6.09 -1.63 -1.27
CA ALA A 231 -6.70 -2.96 -1.15
C ALA A 231 -7.99 -3.09 -1.98
N ASN A 232 -8.15 -4.23 -2.66
CA ASN A 232 -9.30 -4.56 -3.51
C ASN A 232 -9.57 -3.53 -4.63
N SER A 233 -8.60 -2.71 -4.99
CA SER A 233 -8.73 -1.80 -6.14
C SER A 233 -8.58 -2.56 -7.44
N SER A 234 -9.28 -2.12 -8.50
CA SER A 234 -9.18 -2.66 -9.85
C SER A 234 -8.63 -1.62 -10.81
N ILE A 235 -7.65 -2.02 -11.62
CA ILE A 235 -7.13 -1.25 -12.75
C ILE A 235 -7.36 -2.07 -14.00
N ASP A 236 -8.28 -1.64 -14.82
CA ASP A 236 -8.60 -2.31 -16.07
C ASP A 236 -7.60 -1.94 -17.17
N ARG A 237 -7.33 -2.90 -18.05
CA ARG A 237 -6.51 -2.68 -19.24
C ARG A 237 -7.23 -1.82 -20.28
N GLY A 238 -6.47 -1.11 -21.05
CA GLY A 238 -7.01 -0.27 -22.11
C GLY A 238 -7.62 -1.06 -23.28
N THR A 239 -8.56 -0.46 -23.97
CA THR A 239 -9.23 -1.10 -25.11
C THR A 239 -8.28 -1.30 -26.28
N VAL A 240 -7.46 -0.31 -26.63
CA VAL A 240 -6.52 -0.35 -27.78
C VAL A 240 -5.10 -0.05 -27.33
N ARG A 241 -4.90 1.01 -26.56
CA ARG A 241 -3.63 1.40 -25.93
C ARG A 241 -3.66 1.08 -24.46
N ASP A 242 -2.51 1.04 -23.83
CA ASP A 242 -2.38 0.81 -22.38
C ASP A 242 -3.10 1.89 -21.56
N THR A 243 -3.62 1.47 -20.40
CA THR A 243 -4.05 2.35 -19.32
C THR A 243 -2.84 2.90 -18.61
#